data_18f7b00a8985ffa6392758162f607829
#
_entry.id   18f7b00a8985ffa6392758162f607829
#
_cell.length_a   1.000
_cell.length_b   1.000
_cell.length_c   1.000
_cell.angle_alpha   90.00
_cell.angle_beta   90.00
_cell.angle_gamma   90.00
#
_symmetry.space_group_name_H-M   'P 1'
#
loop_
_entity.id
_entity.type
_entity.pdbx_description
1 polymer ?
#
loop_
_entity_poly.entity_id
_entity_poly.type
_entity_poly.pdbx_seq_one_letter_code
_entity_poly.pdbx_strand_id
1 'polypeptide(L)'
;SVVGFLNKICEMEFEKYIESSYETLASYVNAYDQKMIMKRENIADRGIWTAKKRYILNVWDSEGVRYNEPKLKIMGIEAVKSSTPAPCRKAIKDALKVMMSGTEDEMIDFIDQFRKKFRSLPPEEISFPRTVSDVVKYKGRNAIYEKGTPIHARGSLLFNHHIKRLKLEGKYSLIGNGEKVKFCYLRSPNPIHENVMSFIQDFPREIGIEKYIDYDLQFEKSFLDPLKIILDVIQWNVEKTASLESFFS
;
A
#
# COMPACT_ATOMS: atom_id res chain seq x y z
N SER A 1 -21.26 28.41 6.72
CA SER A 1 -20.49 27.26 7.19
C SER A 1 -19.03 27.64 7.39
N VAL A 2 -18.32 26.95 8.28
CA VAL A 2 -16.88 27.16 8.55
C VAL A 2 -16.05 27.06 7.26
N VAL A 3 -16.34 26.09 6.41
CA VAL A 3 -15.66 25.91 5.10
C VAL A 3 -15.84 27.14 4.21
N GLY A 4 -17.04 27.74 4.18
CA GLY A 4 -17.28 28.98 3.40
C GLY A 4 -16.54 30.20 3.95
N PHE A 5 -16.41 30.29 5.26
CA PHE A 5 -15.63 31.32 5.92
C PHE A 5 -14.13 31.19 5.61
N LEU A 6 -13.58 29.97 5.75
CA LEU A 6 -12.18 29.70 5.42
C LEU A 6 -11.87 29.95 3.93
N ASN A 7 -12.78 29.60 3.03
CA ASN A 7 -12.63 29.90 1.60
C ASN A 7 -12.50 31.39 1.35
N LYS A 8 -13.39 32.21 1.95
CA LYS A 8 -13.33 33.67 1.83
C LYS A 8 -12.02 34.25 2.36
N ILE A 9 -11.53 33.78 3.51
CA ILE A 9 -10.24 34.25 4.04
C ILE A 9 -9.12 33.92 3.06
N CYS A 10 -9.09 32.69 2.51
CA CYS A 10 -8.07 32.33 1.52
C CYS A 10 -8.09 33.27 0.31
N GLU A 11 -9.25 33.51 -0.29
CA GLU A 11 -9.41 34.35 -1.47
C GLU A 11 -9.14 35.85 -1.20
N MET A 12 -9.61 36.38 -0.07
CA MET A 12 -9.54 37.80 0.22
C MET A 12 -8.21 38.23 0.81
N GLU A 13 -7.53 37.37 1.55
CA GLU A 13 -6.34 37.74 2.32
C GLU A 13 -5.11 36.96 1.83
N PHE A 14 -5.12 35.62 1.89
CA PHE A 14 -3.92 34.85 1.62
C PHE A 14 -3.50 34.84 0.17
N GLU A 15 -4.43 34.66 -0.78
CA GLU A 15 -4.10 34.64 -2.22
C GLU A 15 -3.58 36.01 -2.66
N LYS A 16 -4.17 37.11 -2.21
CA LYS A 16 -3.70 38.47 -2.51
C LYS A 16 -2.32 38.76 -1.92
N TYR A 17 -2.08 38.31 -0.69
CA TYR A 17 -0.77 38.47 -0.06
C TYR A 17 0.32 37.72 -0.83
N ILE A 18 0.03 36.49 -1.26
CA ILE A 18 0.95 35.66 -2.03
C ILE A 18 1.20 36.28 -3.42
N GLU A 19 0.16 36.77 -4.09
CA GLU A 19 0.26 37.44 -5.39
C GLU A 19 1.18 38.66 -5.29
N SER A 20 0.96 39.54 -4.33
CA SER A 20 1.83 40.71 -4.07
C SER A 20 3.27 40.29 -3.75
N SER A 21 3.45 39.20 -3.02
CA SER A 21 4.78 38.64 -2.73
C SER A 21 5.50 38.14 -3.99
N TYR A 22 4.77 37.53 -4.93
CA TYR A 22 5.32 37.09 -6.23
C TYR A 22 5.69 38.28 -7.12
N GLU A 23 4.88 39.33 -7.13
CA GLU A 23 5.21 40.59 -7.85
C GLU A 23 6.49 41.23 -7.29
N THR A 24 6.61 41.28 -5.98
CA THR A 24 7.81 41.77 -5.29
C THR A 24 9.04 40.92 -5.64
N LEU A 25 8.91 39.60 -5.63
CA LEU A 25 9.98 38.68 -6.02
C LEU A 25 10.37 38.86 -7.48
N ALA A 26 9.41 38.94 -8.39
CA ALA A 26 9.62 39.16 -9.83
C ALA A 26 10.40 40.45 -10.08
N SER A 27 10.04 41.53 -9.38
CA SER A 27 10.75 42.82 -9.44
C SER A 27 12.18 42.68 -8.91
N TYR A 28 12.38 41.99 -7.78
CA TYR A 28 13.69 41.79 -7.17
C TYR A 28 14.65 41.03 -8.06
N VAL A 29 14.18 39.96 -8.75
CA VAL A 29 15.00 39.16 -9.66
C VAL A 29 15.00 39.70 -11.10
N ASN A 30 14.39 40.87 -11.34
CA ASN A 30 14.26 41.48 -12.64
C ASN A 30 13.65 40.54 -13.72
N ALA A 31 12.60 39.80 -13.33
CA ALA A 31 11.91 38.86 -14.21
C ALA A 31 11.16 39.63 -15.35
N TYR A 32 11.17 39.05 -16.53
CA TYR A 32 10.45 39.61 -17.69
C TYR A 32 8.92 39.64 -17.47
N ASP A 33 8.40 38.61 -16.79
CA ASP A 33 6.97 38.48 -16.54
C ASP A 33 6.73 37.64 -15.25
N GLN A 34 5.65 37.94 -14.51
CA GLN A 34 5.24 37.17 -13.33
C GLN A 34 4.09 36.24 -13.73
N LYS A 35 4.36 34.90 -13.71
CA LYS A 35 3.39 33.84 -14.08
C LYS A 35 3.08 32.85 -12.94
N MET A 36 3.64 33.07 -11.76
CA MET A 36 3.36 32.21 -10.61
C MET A 36 1.97 32.54 -10.07
N ILE A 37 1.12 31.54 -9.99
CA ILE A 37 -0.22 31.64 -9.40
C ILE A 37 -0.33 30.56 -8.33
N MET A 38 -0.69 30.96 -7.12
CA MET A 38 -0.98 30.01 -6.04
C MET A 38 -2.43 30.22 -5.59
N LYS A 39 -3.18 29.14 -5.57
CA LYS A 39 -4.55 29.10 -5.09
C LYS A 39 -4.74 28.01 -4.05
N ARG A 40 -5.74 28.17 -3.20
CA ARG A 40 -6.14 27.16 -2.24
C ARG A 40 -6.58 25.90 -2.98
N GLU A 41 -5.96 24.77 -2.66
CA GLU A 41 -6.31 23.47 -3.22
C GLU A 41 -7.39 22.75 -2.40
N ASN A 42 -7.19 22.60 -1.09
CA ASN A 42 -8.12 21.84 -0.25
C ASN A 42 -8.44 22.57 1.07
N ILE A 43 -9.67 22.34 1.58
CA ILE A 43 -10.05 22.59 2.96
C ILE A 43 -10.42 21.23 3.59
N ALA A 44 -9.72 20.87 4.65
CA ALA A 44 -9.91 19.63 5.40
C ALA A 44 -10.09 19.94 6.89
N ASP A 45 -10.88 19.13 7.58
CA ASP A 45 -11.06 19.23 9.04
C ASP A 45 -10.00 18.41 9.80
N ARG A 46 -9.45 17.37 9.17
CA ARG A 46 -8.38 16.53 9.72
C ARG A 46 -7.33 16.23 8.67
N GLY A 47 -6.07 16.14 9.10
CA GLY A 47 -4.96 15.78 8.25
C GLY A 47 -3.86 15.09 9.03
N ILE A 48 -3.26 14.06 8.43
CA ILE A 48 -2.15 13.29 8.99
C ILE A 48 -1.03 13.26 7.96
N TRP A 49 0.15 13.70 8.35
CA TRP A 49 1.37 13.69 7.55
C TRP A 49 2.34 12.66 8.12
N THR A 50 2.55 11.57 7.39
CA THR A 50 3.47 10.49 7.82
C THR A 50 4.91 10.74 7.37
N ALA A 51 5.10 11.47 6.28
CA ALA A 51 6.42 11.88 5.75
C ALA A 51 6.24 12.93 4.64
N LYS A 52 7.35 13.46 4.12
CA LYS A 52 7.33 14.31 2.91
C LYS A 52 6.60 13.61 1.76
N LYS A 53 5.61 14.27 1.16
CA LYS A 53 4.74 13.74 0.09
C LYS A 53 3.87 12.54 0.48
N ARG A 54 3.71 12.28 1.78
CA ARG A 54 2.87 11.20 2.31
C ARG A 54 1.89 11.79 3.32
N TYR A 55 0.63 11.92 2.93
CA TYR A 55 -0.40 12.49 3.78
C TYR A 55 -1.79 11.94 3.48
N ILE A 56 -2.66 12.11 4.44
CA ILE A 56 -4.08 11.78 4.37
C ILE A 56 -4.86 13.00 4.85
N LEU A 57 -5.82 13.47 4.07
CA LEU A 57 -6.69 14.59 4.40
C LEU A 57 -8.15 14.16 4.34
N ASN A 58 -8.96 14.62 5.29
CA ASN A 58 -10.42 14.52 5.26
C ASN A 58 -10.98 15.80 4.66
N VAL A 59 -11.17 15.79 3.33
CA VAL A 59 -11.40 16.99 2.52
C VAL A 59 -12.88 17.32 2.40
N TRP A 60 -13.26 18.53 2.78
CA TRP A 60 -14.59 19.09 2.61
C TRP A 60 -14.76 19.96 1.36
N ASP A 61 -13.67 20.53 0.85
CA ASP A 61 -13.66 21.35 -0.35
C ASP A 61 -12.34 21.16 -1.09
N SER A 62 -12.40 20.90 -2.38
CA SER A 62 -11.24 20.77 -3.25
C SER A 62 -11.41 21.72 -4.45
N GLU A 63 -10.49 22.70 -4.58
CA GLU A 63 -10.47 23.66 -5.67
C GLU A 63 -11.81 24.38 -5.90
N GLY A 64 -12.55 24.69 -4.79
CA GLY A 64 -13.86 25.33 -4.83
C GLY A 64 -15.05 24.38 -4.98
N VAL A 65 -14.82 23.08 -5.20
CA VAL A 65 -15.86 22.06 -5.22
C VAL A 65 -16.13 21.57 -3.80
N ARG A 66 -17.29 21.91 -3.27
CA ARG A 66 -17.73 21.52 -1.92
C ARG A 66 -18.37 20.15 -1.93
N TYR A 67 -17.98 19.31 -0.95
CA TYR A 67 -18.59 18.01 -0.73
C TYR A 67 -19.65 18.07 0.40
N ASN A 68 -20.73 17.30 0.23
CA ASN A 68 -21.75 17.11 1.28
C ASN A 68 -21.21 16.24 2.43
N GLU A 69 -20.36 15.27 2.09
CA GLU A 69 -19.62 14.42 3.02
C GLU A 69 -18.13 14.51 2.68
N PRO A 70 -17.24 14.48 3.68
CA PRO A 70 -15.82 14.63 3.42
C PRO A 70 -15.27 13.45 2.63
N LYS A 71 -14.31 13.74 1.76
CA LYS A 71 -13.61 12.72 0.96
C LYS A 71 -12.17 12.59 1.40
N LEU A 72 -11.71 11.34 1.52
CA LEU A 72 -10.30 11.06 1.80
C LEU A 72 -9.41 11.36 0.58
N LYS A 73 -8.49 12.30 0.75
CA LYS A 73 -7.37 12.53 -0.17
C LYS A 73 -6.14 11.84 0.39
N ILE A 74 -5.61 10.85 -0.34
CA ILE A 74 -4.50 10.01 0.10
C ILE A 74 -3.35 10.17 -0.88
N MET A 75 -2.17 10.55 -0.39
CA MET A 75 -0.96 10.73 -1.19
C MET A 75 0.20 9.90 -0.66
N GLY A 76 0.87 9.15 -1.55
CA GLY A 76 2.10 8.44 -1.25
C GLY A 76 1.98 7.23 -0.31
N ILE A 77 0.76 6.78 0.01
CA ILE A 77 0.48 5.68 0.95
C ILE A 77 0.25 4.37 0.19
N GLU A 78 0.51 3.24 0.83
CA GLU A 78 0.39 1.90 0.24
C GLU A 78 -1.02 1.59 -0.30
N ALA A 79 -2.05 2.21 0.27
CA ALA A 79 -3.44 2.09 -0.20
C ALA A 79 -3.66 2.51 -1.67
N VAL A 80 -2.74 3.28 -2.25
CA VAL A 80 -2.80 3.73 -3.66
C VAL A 80 -1.77 3.05 -4.55
N LYS A 81 -0.85 2.24 -4.00
CA LYS A 81 0.19 1.56 -4.77
C LYS A 81 -0.34 0.30 -5.44
N SER A 82 -0.09 0.16 -6.74
CA SER A 82 -0.46 -1.04 -7.51
C SER A 82 0.30 -2.30 -7.07
N SER A 83 1.43 -2.13 -6.37
CA SER A 83 2.25 -3.23 -5.85
C SER A 83 1.68 -3.90 -4.58
N THR A 84 0.62 -3.36 -3.99
CA THR A 84 -0.12 -3.93 -2.86
C THR A 84 -1.31 -4.73 -3.38
N PRO A 85 -1.63 -5.93 -2.83
CA PRO A 85 -2.80 -6.71 -3.23
C PRO A 85 -4.10 -5.90 -3.12
N ALA A 86 -5.03 -6.12 -4.05
CA ALA A 86 -6.26 -5.32 -4.14
C ALA A 86 -7.12 -5.37 -2.85
N PRO A 87 -7.35 -6.53 -2.20
CA PRO A 87 -8.06 -6.59 -0.93
C PRO A 87 -7.37 -5.77 0.17
N CYS A 88 -6.03 -5.80 0.25
CA CYS A 88 -5.27 -5.03 1.23
C CYS A 88 -5.37 -3.53 0.96
N ARG A 89 -5.29 -3.09 -0.31
CA ARG A 89 -5.49 -1.68 -0.67
C ARG A 89 -6.86 -1.16 -0.24
N LYS A 90 -7.91 -1.98 -0.46
CA LYS A 90 -9.27 -1.65 -0.01
C LYS A 90 -9.33 -1.56 1.51
N ALA A 91 -8.82 -2.57 2.21
CA ALA A 91 -8.81 -2.60 3.67
C ALA A 91 -8.01 -1.44 4.29
N ILE A 92 -6.85 -1.07 3.72
CA ILE A 92 -6.11 0.12 4.18
C ILE A 92 -6.96 1.39 4.02
N LYS A 93 -7.64 1.58 2.87
CA LYS A 93 -8.53 2.74 2.68
C LYS A 93 -9.68 2.76 3.70
N ASP A 94 -10.27 1.60 4.01
CA ASP A 94 -11.33 1.51 4.99
C ASP A 94 -10.80 1.74 6.42
N ALA A 95 -9.61 1.22 6.77
CA ALA A 95 -8.92 1.54 8.02
C ALA A 95 -8.65 3.04 8.17
N LEU A 96 -8.25 3.73 7.09
CA LEU A 96 -8.06 5.19 7.12
C LEU A 96 -9.35 5.95 7.40
N LYS A 97 -10.52 5.45 6.98
CA LYS A 97 -11.81 6.05 7.37
C LYS A 97 -12.08 5.87 8.87
N VAL A 98 -11.85 4.65 9.39
CA VAL A 98 -11.96 4.39 10.84
C VAL A 98 -11.03 5.31 11.63
N MET A 99 -9.80 5.49 11.19
CA MET A 99 -8.83 6.39 11.81
C MET A 99 -9.30 7.86 11.84
N MET A 100 -10.03 8.31 10.80
CA MET A 100 -10.51 9.69 10.72
C MET A 100 -11.76 9.96 11.59
N SER A 101 -12.54 8.95 11.92
CA SER A 101 -13.83 9.15 12.61
C SER A 101 -14.03 8.27 13.85
N GLY A 102 -13.24 7.20 14.01
CA GLY A 102 -13.38 6.21 15.06
C GLY A 102 -12.36 6.31 16.19
N THR A 103 -12.24 5.21 16.91
CA THR A 103 -11.37 5.02 18.07
C THR A 103 -10.30 3.96 17.80
N GLU A 104 -9.29 3.85 18.69
CA GLU A 104 -8.28 2.80 18.64
C GLU A 104 -8.90 1.39 18.76
N ASP A 105 -9.87 1.21 19.65
CA ASP A 105 -10.56 -0.08 19.82
C ASP A 105 -11.28 -0.51 18.53
N GLU A 106 -12.00 0.41 17.88
CA GLU A 106 -12.64 0.15 16.59
C GLU A 106 -11.63 -0.20 15.49
N MET A 107 -10.44 0.40 15.53
CA MET A 107 -9.36 0.06 14.61
C MET A 107 -8.84 -1.36 14.86
N ILE A 108 -8.62 -1.73 16.11
CA ILE A 108 -8.17 -3.10 16.48
C ILE A 108 -9.21 -4.13 16.06
N ASP A 109 -10.49 -3.89 16.32
CA ASP A 109 -11.58 -4.77 15.90
C ASP A 109 -11.65 -4.88 14.37
N PHE A 110 -11.43 -3.79 13.64
CA PHE A 110 -11.37 -3.81 12.17
C PHE A 110 -10.19 -4.67 11.67
N ILE A 111 -9.01 -4.52 12.26
CA ILE A 111 -7.83 -5.32 11.92
C ILE A 111 -8.11 -6.82 12.12
N ASP A 112 -8.71 -7.20 13.24
CA ASP A 112 -9.02 -8.59 13.56
C ASP A 112 -10.09 -9.18 12.61
N GLN A 113 -11.12 -8.42 12.27
CA GLN A 113 -12.11 -8.83 11.29
C GLN A 113 -11.48 -9.04 9.90
N PHE A 114 -10.62 -8.11 9.48
CA PHE A 114 -9.94 -8.26 8.20
C PHE A 114 -8.94 -9.41 8.20
N ARG A 115 -8.23 -9.67 9.31
CA ARG A 115 -7.34 -10.83 9.48
C ARG A 115 -8.10 -12.15 9.25
N LYS A 116 -9.28 -12.31 9.84
CA LYS A 116 -10.14 -13.49 9.64
C LYS A 116 -10.55 -13.64 8.18
N LYS A 117 -11.00 -12.55 7.56
CA LYS A 117 -11.38 -12.52 6.14
C LYS A 117 -10.19 -12.82 5.23
N PHE A 118 -9.02 -12.25 5.48
CA PHE A 118 -7.83 -12.43 4.67
C PHE A 118 -7.39 -13.89 4.59
N ARG A 119 -7.50 -14.65 5.68
CA ARG A 119 -7.18 -16.08 5.72
C ARG A 119 -8.11 -16.95 4.85
N SER A 120 -9.30 -16.45 4.48
CA SER A 120 -10.24 -17.14 3.59
C SER A 120 -10.06 -16.78 2.11
N LEU A 121 -9.21 -15.79 1.79
CA LEU A 121 -8.98 -15.38 0.41
C LEU A 121 -8.03 -16.36 -0.30
N PRO A 122 -8.23 -16.58 -1.61
CA PRO A 122 -7.34 -17.44 -2.38
C PRO A 122 -5.96 -16.77 -2.58
N PRO A 123 -4.91 -17.58 -2.86
CA PRO A 123 -3.55 -17.07 -3.11
C PRO A 123 -3.49 -15.97 -4.15
N GLU A 124 -4.32 -16.06 -5.16
CA GLU A 124 -4.39 -15.12 -6.29
C GLU A 124 -4.79 -13.70 -5.87
N GLU A 125 -5.54 -13.56 -4.78
CA GLU A 125 -5.99 -12.26 -4.25
C GLU A 125 -5.04 -11.65 -3.23
N ILE A 126 -4.32 -12.48 -2.46
CA ILE A 126 -3.44 -12.01 -1.39
C ILE A 126 -1.99 -11.79 -1.82
N SER A 127 -1.59 -12.33 -2.97
CA SER A 127 -0.22 -12.28 -3.46
C SER A 127 0.18 -10.90 -3.98
N PHE A 128 1.45 -10.53 -3.78
CA PHE A 128 2.01 -9.26 -4.21
C PHE A 128 2.20 -9.20 -5.72
N PRO A 129 1.58 -8.25 -6.44
CA PRO A 129 1.87 -8.04 -7.85
C PRO A 129 3.25 -7.37 -8.03
N ARG A 130 4.04 -7.89 -8.95
CA ARG A 130 5.36 -7.35 -9.36
C ARG A 130 5.58 -7.56 -10.84
N THR A 131 6.42 -6.72 -11.43
CA THR A 131 6.98 -6.97 -12.77
C THR A 131 8.35 -7.62 -12.61
N VAL A 132 8.60 -8.70 -13.33
CA VAL A 132 9.89 -9.40 -13.31
C VAL A 132 10.76 -8.87 -14.44
N SER A 133 11.93 -8.34 -14.09
CA SER A 133 12.97 -7.94 -15.03
C SER A 133 14.18 -8.86 -14.87
N ASP A 134 14.86 -9.13 -15.98
CA ASP A 134 16.15 -9.84 -16.00
C ASP A 134 16.15 -11.24 -15.35
N VAL A 135 15.08 -12.04 -15.54
CA VAL A 135 14.99 -13.41 -14.99
C VAL A 135 16.24 -14.23 -15.35
N VAL A 136 16.76 -14.07 -16.57
CA VAL A 136 17.95 -14.80 -17.05
C VAL A 136 19.20 -14.44 -16.24
N LYS A 137 19.36 -13.20 -15.83
CA LYS A 137 20.49 -12.72 -15.02
C LYS A 137 20.61 -13.44 -13.69
N TYR A 138 19.48 -13.81 -13.10
CA TYR A 138 19.42 -14.45 -11.79
C TYR A 138 19.41 -15.96 -11.83
N LYS A 139 19.45 -16.58 -13.02
CA LYS A 139 19.47 -18.02 -13.16
C LYS A 139 20.83 -18.58 -12.72
N GLY A 140 20.81 -19.50 -11.76
CA GLY A 140 22.02 -20.14 -11.25
C GLY A 140 22.65 -21.10 -12.27
N ARG A 141 23.97 -21.22 -12.23
CA ARG A 141 24.70 -22.21 -13.05
C ARG A 141 24.49 -23.64 -12.56
N ASN A 142 24.58 -23.84 -11.24
CA ASN A 142 24.44 -25.15 -10.57
C ASN A 142 23.25 -25.17 -9.58
N ALA A 143 22.45 -24.13 -9.56
CA ALA A 143 21.27 -23.97 -8.71
C ALA A 143 20.13 -23.38 -9.54
N ILE A 144 18.92 -23.35 -9.00
CA ILE A 144 17.75 -22.75 -9.67
C ILE A 144 17.95 -21.24 -9.84
N TYR A 145 18.56 -20.58 -8.85
CA TYR A 145 18.83 -19.14 -8.84
C TYR A 145 20.13 -18.79 -8.12
N GLU A 146 20.67 -17.59 -8.36
CA GLU A 146 21.87 -17.09 -7.71
C GLU A 146 21.57 -16.44 -6.34
N LYS A 147 22.57 -16.39 -5.45
CA LYS A 147 22.46 -15.71 -4.15
C LYS A 147 22.20 -14.22 -4.37
N GLY A 148 21.27 -13.63 -3.58
CA GLY A 148 20.89 -12.21 -3.69
C GLY A 148 19.79 -11.94 -4.72
N THR A 149 19.23 -12.96 -5.36
CA THR A 149 18.08 -12.82 -6.27
C THR A 149 16.88 -12.19 -5.54
N PRO A 150 16.26 -11.13 -6.10
CA PRO A 150 15.04 -10.55 -5.54
C PRO A 150 13.94 -11.58 -5.38
N ILE A 151 13.16 -11.48 -4.31
CA ILE A 151 12.20 -12.51 -3.89
C ILE A 151 11.21 -12.91 -5.01
N HIS A 152 10.65 -11.94 -5.74
CA HIS A 152 9.71 -12.20 -6.84
C HIS A 152 10.39 -12.88 -8.06
N ALA A 153 11.65 -12.52 -8.35
CA ALA A 153 12.43 -13.18 -9.41
C ALA A 153 12.82 -14.60 -8.99
N ARG A 154 13.19 -14.81 -7.71
CA ARG A 154 13.44 -16.13 -7.15
C ARG A 154 12.20 -17.02 -7.26
N GLY A 155 11.04 -16.53 -6.81
CA GLY A 155 9.77 -17.23 -6.95
C GLY A 155 9.43 -17.58 -8.40
N SER A 156 9.78 -16.72 -9.36
CA SER A 156 9.57 -16.95 -10.80
C SER A 156 10.47 -18.05 -11.37
N LEU A 157 11.74 -18.09 -10.95
CA LEU A 157 12.66 -19.15 -11.34
C LEU A 157 12.26 -20.51 -10.74
N LEU A 158 11.79 -20.51 -9.49
CA LEU A 158 11.24 -21.71 -8.83
C LEU A 158 9.98 -22.21 -9.55
N PHE A 159 9.07 -21.31 -9.89
CA PHE A 159 7.88 -21.64 -10.68
C PHE A 159 8.28 -22.32 -12.00
N ASN A 160 9.13 -21.67 -12.79
CA ASN A 160 9.59 -22.23 -14.08
C ASN A 160 10.25 -23.61 -13.93
N HIS A 161 11.06 -23.78 -12.88
CA HIS A 161 11.70 -25.07 -12.58
C HIS A 161 10.67 -26.18 -12.30
N HIS A 162 9.71 -25.91 -11.41
CA HIS A 162 8.70 -26.91 -11.02
C HIS A 162 7.71 -27.20 -12.15
N ILE A 163 7.28 -26.20 -12.92
CA ILE A 163 6.39 -26.40 -14.09
C ILE A 163 7.05 -27.32 -15.12
N LYS A 164 8.33 -27.10 -15.43
CA LYS A 164 9.08 -27.98 -16.33
C LYS A 164 9.26 -29.39 -15.77
N ARG A 165 9.66 -29.50 -14.48
CA ARG A 165 9.85 -30.79 -13.82
C ARG A 165 8.59 -31.64 -13.82
N LEU A 166 7.42 -31.02 -13.66
CA LEU A 166 6.12 -31.68 -13.64
C LEU A 166 5.45 -31.79 -15.02
N LYS A 167 6.10 -31.27 -16.07
CA LYS A 167 5.59 -31.25 -17.45
C LYS A 167 4.24 -30.56 -17.59
N LEU A 168 4.10 -29.41 -16.90
CA LEU A 168 2.87 -28.63 -16.84
C LEU A 168 2.87 -27.41 -17.79
N GLU A 169 3.81 -27.32 -18.75
CA GLU A 169 3.92 -26.19 -19.69
C GLU A 169 2.69 -26.04 -20.59
N GLY A 170 1.92 -27.12 -20.79
CA GLY A 170 0.63 -27.05 -21.50
C GLY A 170 -0.47 -26.32 -20.73
N LYS A 171 -0.35 -26.20 -19.39
CA LYS A 171 -1.30 -25.53 -18.52
C LYS A 171 -0.81 -24.15 -18.06
N TYR A 172 0.48 -24.02 -17.79
CA TYR A 172 1.09 -22.81 -17.25
C TYR A 172 2.16 -22.27 -18.17
N SER A 173 2.02 -21.00 -18.59
CA SER A 173 3.09 -20.31 -19.31
C SER A 173 4.30 -20.08 -18.41
N LEU A 174 5.51 -20.29 -18.92
CA LEU A 174 6.73 -19.98 -18.20
C LEU A 174 6.89 -18.46 -18.06
N ILE A 175 7.36 -18.03 -16.90
CA ILE A 175 7.59 -16.62 -16.60
C ILE A 175 8.86 -16.14 -17.31
N GLY A 176 8.70 -15.11 -18.15
CA GLY A 176 9.76 -14.43 -18.88
C GLY A 176 10.06 -13.03 -18.36
N ASN A 177 10.94 -12.32 -19.08
CA ASN A 177 11.25 -10.91 -18.76
C ASN A 177 10.08 -9.99 -19.11
N GLY A 178 9.85 -8.98 -18.26
CA GLY A 178 8.79 -7.98 -18.45
C GLY A 178 7.41 -8.45 -18.00
N GLU A 179 7.26 -9.72 -17.61
CA GLU A 179 5.95 -10.24 -17.21
C GLU A 179 5.53 -9.78 -15.83
N LYS A 180 4.21 -9.55 -15.70
CA LYS A 180 3.56 -9.26 -14.42
C LYS A 180 3.27 -10.57 -13.71
N VAL A 181 3.85 -10.73 -12.53
CA VAL A 181 3.64 -11.90 -11.67
C VAL A 181 3.03 -11.48 -10.34
N LYS A 182 2.50 -12.46 -9.65
CA LYS A 182 2.13 -12.38 -8.24
C LYS A 182 3.04 -13.30 -7.46
N PHE A 183 3.45 -12.92 -6.23
CA PHE A 183 4.19 -13.82 -5.37
C PHE A 183 3.61 -13.86 -3.96
N CYS A 184 3.70 -15.00 -3.32
CA CYS A 184 3.35 -15.19 -1.91
C CYS A 184 4.47 -15.88 -1.14
N TYR A 185 4.46 -15.64 0.17
CA TYR A 185 5.35 -16.30 1.12
C TYR A 185 4.86 -17.71 1.43
N LEU A 186 5.82 -18.60 1.69
CA LEU A 186 5.58 -19.98 2.09
C LEU A 186 6.24 -20.23 3.45
N ARG A 187 5.55 -20.99 4.30
CA ARG A 187 6.10 -21.49 5.56
C ARG A 187 7.11 -22.59 5.31
N SER A 188 8.17 -22.65 6.12
CA SER A 188 9.11 -23.75 6.15
C SER A 188 8.90 -24.59 7.43
N PRO A 189 9.14 -25.92 7.38
CA PRO A 189 9.54 -26.71 6.21
C PRO A 189 8.39 -26.98 5.23
N ASN A 190 8.69 -27.07 3.92
CA ASN A 190 7.74 -27.44 2.88
C ASN A 190 8.42 -28.30 1.80
N PRO A 191 7.66 -28.96 0.87
CA PRO A 191 8.21 -29.91 -0.09
C PRO A 191 9.21 -29.36 -1.09
N ILE A 192 9.24 -28.04 -1.29
CA ILE A 192 10.20 -27.41 -2.22
C ILE A 192 11.38 -26.74 -1.50
N HIS A 193 11.40 -26.78 -0.15
CA HIS A 193 12.43 -26.17 0.71
C HIS A 193 12.67 -24.67 0.44
N GLU A 194 11.62 -23.95 0.06
CA GLU A 194 11.67 -22.53 -0.31
C GLU A 194 10.59 -21.72 0.40
N ASN A 195 10.81 -20.43 0.58
CA ASN A 195 9.89 -19.55 1.31
C ASN A 195 9.06 -18.61 0.41
N VAL A 196 9.06 -18.85 -0.90
CA VAL A 196 8.34 -18.03 -1.88
C VAL A 196 7.93 -18.85 -3.09
N MET A 197 6.78 -18.49 -3.68
CA MET A 197 6.35 -18.92 -4.99
C MET A 197 5.78 -17.74 -5.76
N SER A 198 6.15 -17.61 -7.05
CA SER A 198 5.51 -16.68 -7.98
C SER A 198 4.66 -17.43 -8.99
N PHE A 199 3.69 -16.72 -9.60
CA PHE A 199 2.82 -17.24 -10.65
C PHE A 199 2.24 -16.07 -11.46
N ILE A 200 1.71 -16.33 -12.65
CA ILE A 200 1.15 -15.29 -13.52
C ILE A 200 -0.32 -15.03 -13.15
N GLN A 201 -1.21 -15.98 -13.37
CA GLN A 201 -2.64 -15.88 -13.12
C GLN A 201 -3.07 -16.79 -11.99
N ASP A 202 -2.91 -18.10 -12.16
CA ASP A 202 -3.35 -19.13 -11.23
C ASP A 202 -2.19 -19.66 -10.40
N PHE A 203 -2.44 -19.87 -9.12
CA PHE A 203 -1.48 -20.50 -8.23
C PHE A 203 -1.27 -21.97 -8.65
N PRO A 204 -0.01 -22.47 -8.77
CA PRO A 204 0.28 -23.80 -9.27
C PRO A 204 0.00 -24.89 -8.23
N ARG A 205 -1.28 -25.26 -8.06
CA ARG A 205 -1.76 -26.18 -7.03
C ARG A 205 -1.16 -27.59 -7.17
N GLU A 206 -0.81 -28.00 -8.39
CA GLU A 206 -0.20 -29.31 -8.70
C GLU A 206 1.20 -29.48 -8.07
N ILE A 207 1.87 -28.40 -7.71
CA ILE A 207 3.13 -28.46 -6.95
C ILE A 207 2.91 -28.96 -5.51
N GLY A 208 1.67 -28.88 -5.00
CA GLY A 208 1.29 -29.37 -3.67
C GLY A 208 1.74 -28.48 -2.50
N ILE A 209 1.96 -27.18 -2.76
CA ILE A 209 2.45 -26.21 -1.76
C ILE A 209 1.41 -25.25 -1.23
N GLU A 210 0.16 -25.29 -1.69
CA GLU A 210 -0.90 -24.35 -1.31
C GLU A 210 -1.12 -24.30 0.21
N LYS A 211 -1.12 -25.44 0.89
CA LYS A 211 -1.27 -25.55 2.36
C LYS A 211 -0.09 -24.94 3.16
N TYR A 212 1.01 -24.64 2.50
CA TYR A 212 2.18 -24.01 3.10
C TYR A 212 2.23 -22.50 2.89
N ILE A 213 1.21 -21.90 2.29
CA ILE A 213 1.12 -20.42 2.18
C ILE A 213 1.14 -19.83 3.58
N ASP A 214 2.03 -18.86 3.79
CA ASP A 214 2.17 -18.15 5.05
C ASP A 214 1.23 -16.94 5.06
N TYR A 215 -0.04 -17.19 5.39
CA TYR A 215 -1.06 -16.16 5.46
C TYR A 215 -0.75 -15.10 6.52
N ASP A 216 -0.08 -15.45 7.60
CA ASP A 216 0.24 -14.50 8.67
C ASP A 216 1.35 -13.54 8.24
N LEU A 217 2.45 -14.06 7.69
CA LEU A 217 3.50 -13.21 7.11
C LEU A 217 2.98 -12.39 5.91
N GLN A 218 2.13 -13.00 5.09
CA GLN A 218 1.52 -12.32 3.95
C GLN A 218 0.64 -11.15 4.40
N PHE A 219 -0.17 -11.35 5.45
CA PHE A 219 -1.01 -10.32 6.07
C PHE A 219 -0.16 -9.21 6.70
N GLU A 220 0.86 -9.59 7.48
CA GLU A 220 1.80 -8.65 8.08
C GLU A 220 2.41 -7.73 7.01
N LYS A 221 3.03 -8.31 5.97
CA LYS A 221 3.74 -7.53 4.94
C LYS A 221 2.84 -6.73 4.00
N SER A 222 1.62 -7.21 3.73
CA SER A 222 0.73 -6.56 2.76
C SER A 222 -0.25 -5.56 3.39
N PHE A 223 -0.55 -5.70 4.68
CA PHE A 223 -1.54 -4.88 5.37
C PHE A 223 -1.03 -4.26 6.68
N LEU A 224 -0.50 -5.05 7.64
CA LEU A 224 -0.13 -4.53 8.96
C LEU A 224 1.06 -3.57 8.90
N ASP A 225 2.18 -3.96 8.26
CA ASP A 225 3.37 -3.10 8.19
C ASP A 225 3.04 -1.73 7.56
N PRO A 226 2.34 -1.64 6.40
CA PRO A 226 1.93 -0.36 5.86
C PRO A 226 0.99 0.44 6.75
N LEU A 227 0.04 -0.23 7.43
CA LEU A 227 -0.93 0.42 8.32
C LEU A 227 -0.26 0.92 9.59
N LYS A 228 0.64 0.13 10.18
CA LYS A 228 1.36 0.47 11.40
C LYS A 228 2.15 1.77 11.27
N ILE A 229 2.83 1.99 10.14
CA ILE A 229 3.55 3.25 9.86
C ILE A 229 2.63 4.47 10.01
N ILE A 230 1.34 4.32 9.69
CA ILE A 230 0.36 5.40 9.77
C ILE A 230 -0.18 5.53 11.19
N LEU A 231 -0.50 4.41 11.85
CA LEU A 231 -1.03 4.38 13.21
C LEU A 231 0.00 4.86 14.24
N ASP A 232 1.28 4.58 14.03
CA ASP A 232 2.38 5.05 14.89
C ASP A 232 2.41 6.60 14.98
N VAL A 233 1.99 7.32 13.93
CA VAL A 233 1.94 8.80 13.93
C VAL A 233 0.90 9.33 14.91
N ILE A 234 -0.19 8.59 15.12
CA ILE A 234 -1.26 8.93 16.05
C ILE A 234 -1.19 8.10 17.35
N GLN A 235 -0.10 7.34 17.53
CA GLN A 235 0.17 6.52 18.71
C GLN A 235 -0.91 5.46 18.98
N TRP A 236 -1.53 4.92 17.94
CA TRP A 236 -2.47 3.80 18.03
C TRP A 236 -1.76 2.46 17.83
N ASN A 237 -2.17 1.48 18.63
CA ASN A 237 -1.68 0.12 18.53
C ASN A 237 -2.48 -0.70 17.50
N VAL A 238 -1.85 -1.73 16.94
CA VAL A 238 -2.50 -2.68 16.01
C VAL A 238 -3.10 -3.90 16.73
N GLU A 239 -2.82 -4.05 18.03
CA GLU A 239 -3.27 -5.16 18.88
C GLU A 239 -3.59 -4.62 20.27
N LYS A 240 -4.54 -5.25 20.96
CA LYS A 240 -4.84 -4.91 22.37
C LYS A 240 -3.60 -5.19 23.21
N THR A 241 -3.03 -4.16 23.80
CA THR A 241 -2.02 -4.31 24.83
C THR A 241 -2.69 -4.87 26.09
N ALA A 242 -2.21 -6.01 26.59
CA ALA A 242 -2.64 -6.49 27.90
C ALA A 242 -2.21 -5.46 28.95
N SER A 243 -3.15 -4.67 29.46
CA SER A 243 -2.88 -3.81 30.60
C SER A 243 -2.80 -4.69 31.86
N LEU A 244 -1.94 -4.28 32.83
CA LEU A 244 -1.87 -4.96 34.13
C LEU A 244 -3.25 -4.99 34.82
N GLU A 245 -4.13 -4.05 34.53
CA GLU A 245 -5.51 -4.01 35.05
C GLU A 245 -6.37 -5.18 34.55
N SER A 246 -6.10 -5.73 33.34
CA SER A 246 -6.82 -6.90 32.81
C SER A 246 -6.44 -8.22 33.50
N PHE A 247 -5.38 -8.22 34.34
CA PHE A 247 -5.01 -9.38 35.15
C PHE A 247 -5.65 -9.36 36.54
N PHE A 248 -6.29 -8.26 36.95
CA PHE A 248 -6.89 -8.09 38.28
C PHE A 248 -8.42 -7.94 38.23
N SER A 249 -9.06 -8.12 37.07
CA SER A 249 -10.54 -8.08 36.90
C SER A 249 -11.15 -9.47 36.78
#